data_37e83a75dc7bf163e5dfc3fad59546a6
#
_entry.id   37e83a75dc7bf163e5dfc3fad59546a6
#
_cell.length_a   1.000
_cell.length_b   1.000
_cell.length_c   1.000
_cell.angle_alpha   90.00
_cell.angle_beta   90.00
_cell.angle_gamma   90.00
#
_symmetry.space_group_name_H-M   'P 1'
#
loop_
_entity.id
_entity.type
_entity.pdbx_description
1 polymer ?
#
loop_
_entity_poly.entity_id
_entity_poly.type
_entity_poly.pdbx_seq_one_letter_code
_entity_poly.pdbx_strand_id
1 'polypeptide(L)'
;MDGPGRPVKIESDLGSGIARALSLVTLLAVLGALGATGWLFVVYPDTDGPTSDVEEVDFDIHAGMTLHKLAEVLKSEGVIKDAKVWSLYMRMRGLDRRLRQGKVRFRIPMTPEEVARHATTGLGRIQVRLLIPEGFSRFEIAQRLEEYGVCDADDFLDATEDASLLASYGVEANDAEGYLFPDTYEFDDDTRARRVVERMLANWTRRYEELQEHYAEELDKRRGRTTHDIVTLASIIEKEAAVPAERPRIAGVFWNRLTSKRFLPRRRLQADPTVQYGCVAVPEAASSCEDFDGHITRAMLDDPENPYNTYRHSGLPPGPISNPGKAALAAAIDPEEHDYYYFVARGGRQHHFSKTLRQHNIAVRRNGAK
;
A
#
# COMPACT_ATOMS: atom_id res chain seq x y z
N MET A 1 -4.55 -39.60 105.27
CA MET A 1 -5.21 -38.40 104.69
C MET A 1 -4.50 -38.06 103.41
N ASP A 2 -5.15 -38.50 102.29
CA ASP A 2 -4.57 -38.40 101.00
C ASP A 2 -4.83 -37.00 100.36
N GLY A 3 -3.83 -36.37 99.85
CA GLY A 3 -3.92 -35.11 99.12
C GLY A 3 -4.20 -35.34 97.65
N PRO A 4 -4.90 -34.44 96.95
CA PRO A 4 -5.41 -34.69 95.60
C PRO A 4 -4.31 -34.56 94.57
N GLY A 5 -4.30 -35.54 93.62
CA GLY A 5 -3.41 -35.60 92.48
C GLY A 5 -3.56 -34.44 91.53
N ARG A 6 -2.42 -33.97 90.98
CA ARG A 6 -2.36 -32.92 89.94
C ARG A 6 -2.80 -33.50 88.58
N PRO A 7 -3.62 -32.80 87.77
CA PRO A 7 -3.93 -33.24 86.42
C PRO A 7 -2.71 -33.08 85.52
N VAL A 8 -2.41 -34.12 84.76
CA VAL A 8 -1.36 -34.15 83.72
C VAL A 8 -1.86 -33.39 82.51
N LYS A 9 -1.22 -32.27 82.17
CA LYS A 9 -1.45 -31.51 80.92
C LYS A 9 -0.73 -32.22 79.76
N ILE A 10 -1.43 -33.06 79.02
CA ILE A 10 -0.89 -33.74 77.81
C ILE A 10 -1.45 -33.19 76.49
N GLU A 11 -2.07 -32.02 76.46
CA GLU A 11 -2.72 -31.52 75.23
C GLU A 11 -2.00 -30.39 74.48
N SER A 12 -0.87 -29.86 74.88
CA SER A 12 -0.27 -28.69 74.26
C SER A 12 0.83 -28.98 73.20
N ASP A 13 1.42 -30.16 73.17
CA ASP A 13 2.55 -30.45 72.30
C ASP A 13 2.18 -30.94 70.88
N LEU A 14 1.06 -31.62 70.72
CA LEU A 14 0.65 -32.11 69.40
C LEU A 14 0.19 -30.96 68.48
N GLY A 15 -0.53 -30.00 69.00
CA GLY A 15 -0.97 -28.79 68.27
C GLY A 15 0.16 -27.90 67.79
N SER A 16 1.20 -27.75 68.61
CA SER A 16 2.36 -26.96 68.25
C SER A 16 3.28 -27.59 67.16
N GLY A 17 3.36 -28.94 67.17
CA GLY A 17 4.05 -29.69 66.14
C GLY A 17 3.38 -29.60 64.73
N ILE A 18 2.04 -29.76 64.74
CA ILE A 18 1.26 -29.64 63.47
C ILE A 18 1.31 -28.19 62.91
N ALA A 19 1.18 -27.18 63.77
CA ALA A 19 1.29 -25.77 63.34
C ALA A 19 2.69 -25.44 62.76
N ARG A 20 3.78 -25.93 63.35
CA ARG A 20 5.12 -25.75 62.80
C ARG A 20 5.33 -26.49 61.48
N ALA A 21 4.80 -27.72 61.34
CA ALA A 21 4.86 -28.46 60.08
C ALA A 21 4.07 -27.76 58.97
N LEU A 22 2.88 -27.24 59.22
CA LEU A 22 2.06 -26.47 58.27
C LEU A 22 2.80 -25.15 57.88
N SER A 23 3.39 -24.45 58.84
CA SER A 23 4.16 -23.24 58.53
C SER A 23 5.38 -23.52 57.66
N LEU A 24 6.09 -24.62 57.89
CA LEU A 24 7.24 -25.02 57.07
C LEU A 24 6.82 -25.39 55.64
N VAL A 25 5.72 -26.13 55.48
CA VAL A 25 5.15 -26.48 54.17
C VAL A 25 4.73 -25.21 53.41
N THR A 26 4.04 -24.27 54.09
CA THR A 26 3.67 -23.01 53.49
C THR A 26 4.86 -22.17 53.06
N LEU A 27 5.90 -22.11 53.94
CA LEU A 27 7.14 -21.39 53.63
C LEU A 27 7.83 -21.97 52.38
N LEU A 28 7.97 -23.30 52.32
CA LEU A 28 8.56 -24.00 51.19
C LEU A 28 7.74 -23.79 49.90
N ALA A 29 6.41 -23.81 49.99
CA ALA A 29 5.54 -23.52 48.85
C ALA A 29 5.71 -22.07 48.35
N VAL A 30 5.80 -21.11 49.24
CA VAL A 30 6.05 -19.68 48.90
C VAL A 30 7.43 -19.52 48.28
N LEU A 31 8.47 -20.09 48.85
CA LEU A 31 9.83 -20.05 48.28
C LEU A 31 9.90 -20.74 46.91
N GLY A 32 9.21 -21.86 46.72
CA GLY A 32 9.07 -22.54 45.44
C GLY A 32 8.36 -21.70 44.41
N ALA A 33 7.26 -21.03 44.81
CA ALA A 33 6.52 -20.13 43.91
C ALA A 33 7.33 -18.90 43.52
N LEU A 34 8.08 -18.29 44.48
CA LEU A 34 9.00 -17.18 44.19
C LEU A 34 10.15 -17.61 43.26
N GLY A 35 10.72 -18.79 43.50
CA GLY A 35 11.76 -19.35 42.61
C GLY A 35 11.25 -19.62 41.19
N ALA A 36 10.07 -20.23 41.07
CA ALA A 36 9.44 -20.49 39.77
C ALA A 36 9.12 -19.18 39.03
N THR A 37 8.59 -18.19 39.76
CA THR A 37 8.31 -16.87 39.19
C THR A 37 9.60 -16.17 38.74
N GLY A 38 10.63 -16.15 39.61
CA GLY A 38 11.94 -15.61 39.26
C GLY A 38 12.55 -16.27 38.01
N TRP A 39 12.49 -17.61 37.95
CA TRP A 39 12.95 -18.35 36.77
C TRP A 39 12.19 -17.96 35.51
N LEU A 40 10.84 -17.87 35.56
CA LEU A 40 9.96 -17.52 34.44
C LEU A 40 10.24 -16.12 33.88
N PHE A 41 10.64 -15.17 34.71
CA PHE A 41 10.87 -13.77 34.30
C PHE A 41 12.32 -13.42 33.97
N VAL A 42 13.28 -14.16 34.53
CA VAL A 42 14.72 -13.83 34.43
C VAL A 42 15.46 -14.81 33.53
N VAL A 43 15.18 -16.10 33.65
CA VAL A 43 15.93 -17.15 32.95
C VAL A 43 15.23 -17.63 31.68
N TYR A 44 13.92 -17.92 31.79
CA TYR A 44 13.14 -18.49 30.69
C TYR A 44 13.15 -17.64 29.40
N PRO A 45 13.02 -16.30 29.44
CA PRO A 45 13.00 -15.48 28.23
C PRO A 45 14.21 -15.67 27.32
N ASP A 46 15.39 -15.90 27.93
CA ASP A 46 16.67 -16.01 27.24
C ASP A 46 17.14 -17.46 27.06
N THR A 47 16.27 -18.46 27.34
CA THR A 47 16.62 -19.85 27.06
C THR A 47 16.67 -20.10 25.57
N ASP A 48 17.61 -20.92 25.13
CA ASP A 48 17.69 -21.35 23.73
C ASP A 48 16.38 -22.00 23.28
N GLY A 49 15.96 -21.63 22.08
CA GLY A 49 14.82 -22.24 21.39
C GLY A 49 15.07 -23.74 21.06
N PRO A 50 14.09 -24.41 20.45
CA PRO A 50 14.29 -25.72 19.88
C PRO A 50 15.31 -25.65 18.73
N THR A 51 16.07 -26.72 18.52
CA THR A 51 16.87 -26.90 17.31
C THR A 51 16.04 -27.72 16.31
N SER A 52 15.96 -27.30 15.07
CA SER A 52 15.25 -27.97 13.99
C SER A 52 16.09 -27.96 12.73
N ASP A 53 15.85 -28.92 11.83
CA ASP A 53 16.41 -28.91 10.46
C ASP A 53 15.74 -27.84 9.58
N VAL A 54 14.60 -27.28 10.04
CA VAL A 54 13.89 -26.17 9.42
C VAL A 54 14.40 -24.85 10.00
N GLU A 55 14.95 -23.99 9.14
CA GLU A 55 15.52 -22.71 9.58
C GLU A 55 14.46 -21.62 9.75
N GLU A 56 13.36 -21.66 8.99
CA GLU A 56 12.28 -20.65 9.02
C GLU A 56 10.90 -21.33 8.93
N VAL A 57 9.94 -20.80 9.69
CA VAL A 57 8.53 -21.23 9.68
C VAL A 57 7.65 -19.99 9.48
N ASP A 58 6.85 -20.00 8.42
CA ASP A 58 5.83 -19.00 8.16
C ASP A 58 4.52 -19.43 8.80
N PHE A 59 3.96 -18.58 9.64
CA PHE A 59 2.73 -18.86 10.36
C PHE A 59 1.76 -17.70 10.32
N ASP A 60 0.49 -17.97 10.03
CA ASP A 60 -0.56 -16.97 9.98
C ASP A 60 -1.33 -16.93 11.32
N ILE A 61 -1.26 -15.76 11.99
CA ILE A 61 -2.00 -15.49 13.22
C ILE A 61 -3.36 -14.88 12.84
N HIS A 62 -4.39 -15.74 12.72
CA HIS A 62 -5.72 -15.32 12.31
C HIS A 62 -6.47 -14.48 13.36
N ALA A 63 -7.45 -13.68 12.88
CA ALA A 63 -8.37 -12.95 13.73
C ALA A 63 -9.07 -13.86 14.75
N GLY A 64 -9.01 -13.51 16.04
CA GLY A 64 -9.65 -14.29 17.11
C GLY A 64 -8.89 -15.55 17.54
N MET A 65 -7.69 -15.80 17.01
CA MET A 65 -6.83 -16.90 17.50
C MET A 65 -6.48 -16.69 18.96
N THR A 66 -6.74 -17.73 19.79
CA THR A 66 -6.40 -17.66 21.20
C THR A 66 -4.91 -17.90 21.42
N LEU A 67 -4.34 -17.32 22.48
CA LEU A 67 -2.96 -17.57 22.89
C LEU A 67 -2.65 -19.08 23.03
N HIS A 68 -3.58 -19.85 23.57
CA HIS A 68 -3.41 -21.29 23.73
C HIS A 68 -3.27 -22.01 22.37
N LYS A 69 -4.16 -21.67 21.41
CA LYS A 69 -4.11 -22.22 20.05
C LYS A 69 -2.79 -21.88 19.36
N LEU A 70 -2.37 -20.62 19.46
CA LEU A 70 -1.09 -20.16 18.90
C LEU A 70 0.09 -20.95 19.50
N ALA A 71 0.12 -21.08 20.83
CA ALA A 71 1.21 -21.78 21.51
C ALA A 71 1.30 -23.28 21.12
N GLU A 72 0.16 -23.97 20.98
CA GLU A 72 0.15 -25.36 20.54
C GLU A 72 0.69 -25.53 19.11
N VAL A 73 0.31 -24.62 18.20
CA VAL A 73 0.82 -24.65 16.82
C VAL A 73 2.32 -24.31 16.78
N LEU A 74 2.76 -23.23 17.46
CA LEU A 74 4.18 -22.89 17.52
C LEU A 74 5.05 -24.02 18.09
N LYS A 75 4.49 -24.82 19.02
CA LYS A 75 5.15 -26.03 19.52
C LYS A 75 5.20 -27.13 18.47
N SER A 76 4.10 -27.39 17.76
CA SER A 76 4.06 -28.44 16.72
C SER A 76 5.00 -28.12 15.55
N GLU A 77 5.16 -26.82 15.22
CA GLU A 77 6.10 -26.34 14.20
C GLU A 77 7.56 -26.22 14.70
N GLY A 78 7.82 -26.58 15.97
CA GLY A 78 9.18 -26.54 16.52
C GLY A 78 9.73 -25.16 16.81
N VAL A 79 8.87 -24.13 16.90
CA VAL A 79 9.27 -22.75 17.21
C VAL A 79 9.49 -22.55 18.70
N ILE A 80 8.70 -23.21 19.55
CA ILE A 80 8.84 -23.20 21.01
C ILE A 80 8.91 -24.61 21.59
N LYS A 81 9.60 -24.77 22.73
CA LYS A 81 9.75 -26.09 23.39
C LYS A 81 8.47 -26.52 24.12
N ASP A 82 7.80 -25.61 24.82
CA ASP A 82 6.63 -25.93 25.64
C ASP A 82 5.54 -24.86 25.54
N ALA A 83 4.36 -25.27 25.06
CA ALA A 83 3.21 -24.39 24.85
C ALA A 83 2.63 -23.84 26.17
N LYS A 84 2.65 -24.64 27.26
CA LYS A 84 2.07 -24.22 28.53
C LYS A 84 2.94 -23.19 29.23
N VAL A 85 4.26 -23.43 29.24
CA VAL A 85 5.24 -22.52 29.86
C VAL A 85 5.27 -21.19 29.09
N TRP A 86 5.29 -21.24 27.76
CA TRP A 86 5.27 -20.02 26.94
C TRP A 86 3.95 -19.25 27.09
N SER A 87 2.80 -19.94 27.11
CA SER A 87 1.51 -19.30 27.34
C SER A 87 1.42 -18.65 28.75
N LEU A 88 2.00 -19.28 29.76
CA LEU A 88 2.07 -18.72 31.11
C LEU A 88 2.96 -17.45 31.13
N TYR A 89 4.13 -17.51 30.51
CA TYR A 89 5.02 -16.36 30.33
C TYR A 89 4.32 -15.19 29.68
N MET A 90 3.66 -15.42 28.52
CA MET A 90 2.90 -14.39 27.78
C MET A 90 1.80 -13.74 28.65
N ARG A 91 1.01 -14.53 29.38
CA ARG A 91 -0.05 -14.02 30.26
C ARG A 91 0.51 -13.19 31.42
N MET A 92 1.54 -13.70 32.09
CA MET A 92 2.17 -12.98 33.22
C MET A 92 2.83 -11.67 32.79
N ARG A 93 3.30 -11.57 31.57
CA ARG A 93 3.82 -10.34 30.96
C ARG A 93 2.71 -9.43 30.38
N GLY A 94 1.45 -9.86 30.40
CA GLY A 94 0.32 -9.12 29.81
C GLY A 94 0.39 -8.98 28.29
N LEU A 95 1.12 -9.91 27.63
CA LEU A 95 1.33 -9.92 26.18
C LEU A 95 0.23 -10.66 25.42
N ASP A 96 -0.60 -11.46 26.12
CA ASP A 96 -1.71 -12.22 25.55
C ASP A 96 -2.75 -11.37 24.82
N ARG A 97 -2.94 -10.11 25.27
CA ARG A 97 -3.86 -9.14 24.67
C ARG A 97 -3.24 -8.30 23.54
N ARG A 98 -1.95 -8.50 23.26
CA ARG A 98 -1.18 -7.74 22.27
C ARG A 98 -0.85 -8.57 21.03
N LEU A 99 -1.41 -9.77 20.88
CA LEU A 99 -1.23 -10.60 19.71
C LEU A 99 -1.67 -9.83 18.46
N ARG A 100 -0.82 -9.81 17.45
CA ARG A 100 -1.09 -9.16 16.18
C ARG A 100 -1.38 -10.21 15.11
N GLN A 101 -2.43 -9.95 14.34
CA GLN A 101 -2.84 -10.78 13.20
C GLN A 101 -1.89 -10.58 12.02
N GLY A 102 -1.79 -11.59 11.16
CA GLY A 102 -1.04 -11.59 9.91
C GLY A 102 0.04 -12.66 9.86
N LYS A 103 0.62 -12.86 8.70
CA LYS A 103 1.69 -13.83 8.50
C LYS A 103 2.99 -13.36 9.13
N VAL A 104 3.56 -14.19 9.98
CA VAL A 104 4.78 -13.93 10.74
C VAL A 104 5.78 -15.03 10.46
N ARG A 105 7.00 -14.66 10.11
CA ARG A 105 8.11 -15.56 9.94
C ARG A 105 8.86 -15.73 11.24
N PHE A 106 8.98 -16.98 11.71
CA PHE A 106 9.79 -17.35 12.86
C PHE A 106 11.06 -18.06 12.38
N ARG A 107 12.22 -17.57 12.80
CA ARG A 107 13.50 -18.24 12.57
C ARG A 107 13.74 -19.24 13.67
N ILE A 108 14.39 -20.36 13.37
CA ILE A 108 14.69 -21.39 14.34
C ILE A 108 16.23 -21.56 14.39
N PRO A 109 16.85 -21.47 15.57
CA PRO A 109 16.25 -21.31 16.89
C PRO A 109 15.92 -19.84 17.24
N MET A 110 14.84 -19.61 17.99
CA MET A 110 14.48 -18.33 18.62
C MET A 110 14.27 -18.52 20.12
N THR A 111 14.64 -17.51 20.91
CA THR A 111 14.32 -17.50 22.34
C THR A 111 12.82 -17.25 22.58
N PRO A 112 12.26 -17.69 23.72
CA PRO A 112 10.85 -17.43 24.07
C PRO A 112 10.46 -15.93 24.01
N GLU A 113 11.38 -15.02 24.34
CA GLU A 113 11.15 -13.58 24.26
C GLU A 113 11.11 -13.11 22.80
N GLU A 114 11.99 -13.59 21.95
CA GLU A 114 11.98 -13.25 20.52
C GLU A 114 10.68 -13.72 19.86
N VAL A 115 10.23 -14.95 20.15
CA VAL A 115 8.94 -15.46 19.67
C VAL A 115 7.78 -14.59 20.17
N ALA A 116 7.78 -14.19 21.45
CA ALA A 116 6.76 -13.32 22.01
C ALA A 116 6.76 -11.95 21.35
N ARG A 117 7.94 -11.40 21.07
CA ARG A 117 8.11 -10.12 20.37
C ARG A 117 7.58 -10.19 18.94
N HIS A 118 7.91 -11.22 18.18
CA HIS A 118 7.39 -11.45 16.84
C HIS A 118 5.84 -11.52 16.83
N ALA A 119 5.27 -12.28 17.76
CA ALA A 119 3.82 -12.42 17.86
C ALA A 119 3.06 -11.16 18.29
N THR A 120 3.73 -10.21 18.97
CA THR A 120 3.06 -9.04 19.58
C THR A 120 3.41 -7.70 18.95
N THR A 121 4.60 -7.57 18.34
CA THR A 121 5.03 -6.30 17.72
C THR A 121 4.92 -6.29 16.22
N GLY A 122 4.75 -7.46 15.59
CA GLY A 122 4.77 -7.64 14.15
C GLY A 122 6.20 -7.69 13.56
N LEU A 123 7.23 -7.85 14.39
CA LEU A 123 8.56 -8.21 13.92
C LEU A 123 8.50 -9.57 13.24
N GLY A 124 9.15 -9.71 12.08
CA GLY A 124 9.12 -10.93 11.28
C GLY A 124 7.87 -11.07 10.40
N ARG A 125 7.00 -10.06 10.31
CA ARG A 125 5.93 -10.04 9.32
C ARG A 125 6.52 -10.18 7.93
N ILE A 126 5.87 -11.03 7.14
CA ILE A 126 6.19 -11.15 5.73
C ILE A 126 5.67 -9.87 5.06
N GLN A 127 6.58 -9.09 4.53
CA GLN A 127 6.26 -7.89 3.80
C GLN A 127 6.52 -8.12 2.31
N VAL A 128 5.54 -7.73 1.52
CA VAL A 128 5.66 -7.68 0.08
C VAL A 128 6.19 -6.30 -0.30
N ARG A 129 7.39 -6.25 -0.84
CA ARG A 129 7.95 -5.02 -1.42
C ARG A 129 7.55 -4.93 -2.88
N LEU A 130 6.70 -3.97 -3.20
CA LEU A 130 6.07 -3.84 -4.49
C LEU A 130 6.36 -2.47 -5.11
N LEU A 131 6.94 -2.47 -6.31
CA LEU A 131 7.08 -1.27 -7.14
C LEU A 131 5.77 -1.04 -7.91
N ILE A 132 5.18 0.12 -7.75
CA ILE A 132 4.11 0.65 -8.60
C ILE A 132 4.74 1.64 -9.57
N PRO A 133 4.85 1.32 -10.88
CA PRO A 133 5.48 2.18 -11.88
C PRO A 133 4.67 3.44 -12.15
N GLU A 134 5.37 4.50 -12.60
CA GLU A 134 4.74 5.69 -13.18
C GLU A 134 3.90 5.31 -14.40
N GLY A 135 2.75 5.95 -14.55
CA GLY A 135 1.85 5.73 -15.68
C GLY A 135 0.94 4.50 -15.59
N PHE A 136 0.97 3.73 -14.48
CA PHE A 136 -0.03 2.69 -14.24
C PHE A 136 -1.39 3.31 -13.94
N SER A 137 -2.46 2.75 -14.50
CA SER A 137 -3.84 3.02 -14.12
C SER A 137 -4.21 2.29 -12.82
N ARG A 138 -5.30 2.68 -12.17
CA ARG A 138 -5.85 1.97 -11.01
C ARG A 138 -6.13 0.50 -11.30
N PHE A 139 -6.49 0.16 -12.54
CA PHE A 139 -6.74 -1.21 -12.99
C PHE A 139 -5.43 -2.03 -13.06
N GLU A 140 -4.36 -1.45 -13.62
CA GLU A 140 -3.04 -2.09 -13.66
C GLU A 140 -2.43 -2.23 -12.26
N ILE A 141 -2.69 -1.28 -11.36
CA ILE A 141 -2.30 -1.35 -9.94
C ILE A 141 -3.06 -2.47 -9.24
N ALA A 142 -4.38 -2.59 -9.43
CA ALA A 142 -5.23 -3.64 -8.86
C ALA A 142 -4.71 -5.03 -9.20
N GLN A 143 -4.51 -5.30 -10.50
CA GLN A 143 -3.95 -6.58 -10.97
C GLN A 143 -2.58 -6.88 -10.34
N ARG A 144 -1.73 -5.86 -10.24
CA ARG A 144 -0.40 -6.03 -9.65
C ARG A 144 -0.44 -6.32 -8.15
N LEU A 145 -1.35 -5.68 -7.41
CA LEU A 145 -1.54 -5.96 -5.97
C LEU A 145 -2.02 -7.38 -5.72
N GLU A 146 -2.94 -7.89 -6.55
CA GLU A 146 -3.43 -9.26 -6.49
C GLU A 146 -2.35 -10.27 -6.87
N GLU A 147 -1.62 -10.05 -7.96
CA GLU A 147 -0.50 -10.90 -8.41
C GLU A 147 0.55 -11.09 -7.31
N TYR A 148 0.82 -10.05 -6.53
CA TYR A 148 1.78 -10.09 -5.43
C TYR A 148 1.17 -10.46 -4.07
N GLY A 149 -0.12 -10.81 -4.03
CA GLY A 149 -0.81 -11.28 -2.81
C GLY A 149 -0.97 -10.20 -1.73
N VAL A 150 -1.07 -8.93 -2.13
CA VAL A 150 -1.27 -7.82 -1.17
C VAL A 150 -2.73 -7.67 -0.80
N CYS A 151 -3.64 -7.64 -1.79
CA CYS A 151 -5.08 -7.63 -1.62
C CYS A 151 -5.76 -8.05 -2.93
N ASP A 152 -7.05 -8.38 -2.85
CA ASP A 152 -7.92 -8.67 -3.99
C ASP A 152 -8.06 -7.43 -4.89
N ALA A 153 -8.11 -7.65 -6.21
CA ALA A 153 -8.17 -6.57 -7.21
C ALA A 153 -9.50 -5.81 -7.15
N ASP A 154 -10.62 -6.53 -7.01
CA ASP A 154 -11.94 -5.91 -6.96
C ASP A 154 -12.12 -5.11 -5.67
N ASP A 155 -11.69 -5.65 -4.51
CA ASP A 155 -11.68 -4.92 -3.24
C ASP A 155 -10.84 -3.62 -3.32
N PHE A 156 -9.72 -3.65 -4.06
CA PHE A 156 -8.90 -2.46 -4.27
C PHE A 156 -9.61 -1.43 -5.15
N LEU A 157 -10.23 -1.85 -6.25
CA LEU A 157 -10.98 -0.96 -7.14
C LEU A 157 -12.14 -0.31 -6.40
N ASP A 158 -12.91 -1.07 -5.61
CA ASP A 158 -13.98 -0.54 -4.76
C ASP A 158 -13.45 0.49 -3.75
N ALA A 159 -12.31 0.22 -3.14
CA ALA A 159 -11.68 1.16 -2.21
C ALA A 159 -11.20 2.45 -2.90
N THR A 160 -10.84 2.41 -4.20
CA THR A 160 -10.50 3.62 -4.97
C THR A 160 -11.68 4.52 -5.24
N GLU A 161 -12.91 4.04 -5.12
CA GLU A 161 -14.16 4.78 -5.34
C GLU A 161 -14.84 5.22 -4.03
N ASP A 162 -14.23 4.95 -2.87
CA ASP A 162 -14.77 5.38 -1.56
C ASP A 162 -14.74 6.90 -1.42
N ALA A 163 -15.89 7.55 -1.63
CA ALA A 163 -16.03 9.00 -1.58
C ALA A 163 -15.58 9.61 -0.24
N SER A 164 -15.77 8.88 0.88
CA SER A 164 -15.35 9.34 2.21
C SER A 164 -13.83 9.37 2.34
N LEU A 165 -13.17 8.37 1.75
CA LEU A 165 -11.72 8.28 1.70
C LEU A 165 -11.15 9.37 0.80
N LEU A 166 -11.66 9.53 -0.42
CA LEU A 166 -11.23 10.56 -1.36
C LEU A 166 -11.35 11.96 -0.76
N ALA A 167 -12.50 12.28 -0.16
CA ALA A 167 -12.72 13.57 0.50
C ALA A 167 -11.73 13.84 1.64
N SER A 168 -11.31 12.81 2.40
CA SER A 168 -10.33 12.97 3.49
C SER A 168 -8.93 13.35 3.02
N TYR A 169 -8.61 13.12 1.74
CA TYR A 169 -7.37 13.53 1.08
C TYR A 169 -7.55 14.71 0.11
N GLY A 170 -8.71 15.36 0.11
CA GLY A 170 -8.99 16.50 -0.77
C GLY A 170 -9.06 16.15 -2.25
N VAL A 171 -9.36 14.89 -2.58
CA VAL A 171 -9.56 14.44 -3.96
C VAL A 171 -11.00 14.72 -4.38
N GLU A 172 -11.18 15.67 -5.30
CA GLU A 172 -12.47 16.06 -5.86
C GLU A 172 -12.72 15.30 -7.18
N ALA A 173 -12.83 13.99 -7.09
CA ALA A 173 -13.06 13.08 -8.22
C ALA A 173 -13.95 11.91 -7.79
N ASN A 174 -14.46 11.14 -8.76
CA ASN A 174 -15.28 9.95 -8.49
C ASN A 174 -14.47 8.75 -8.06
N ASP A 175 -13.18 8.74 -8.37
CA ASP A 175 -12.23 7.69 -8.03
C ASP A 175 -10.81 8.25 -7.78
N ALA A 176 -9.90 7.38 -7.36
CA ALA A 176 -8.52 7.74 -7.04
C ALA A 176 -7.57 7.74 -8.24
N GLU A 177 -8.05 7.59 -9.50
CA GLU A 177 -7.16 7.63 -10.67
C GLU A 177 -6.39 8.94 -10.74
N GLY A 178 -5.09 8.86 -10.93
CA GLY A 178 -4.18 10.00 -10.92
C GLY A 178 -3.65 10.40 -9.53
N TYR A 179 -4.24 9.85 -8.46
CA TYR A 179 -3.91 10.19 -7.08
C TYR A 179 -3.26 9.02 -6.31
N LEU A 180 -3.05 7.89 -6.95
CA LEU A 180 -2.35 6.73 -6.40
C LEU A 180 -0.86 6.83 -6.74
N PHE A 181 -0.10 7.59 -5.94
CA PHE A 181 1.27 7.99 -6.30
C PHE A 181 2.18 6.78 -6.57
N PRO A 182 2.87 6.73 -7.74
CA PRO A 182 3.82 5.67 -8.07
C PRO A 182 5.05 5.73 -7.17
N ASP A 183 5.36 4.61 -6.51
CA ASP A 183 6.51 4.46 -5.61
C ASP A 183 6.77 2.97 -5.34
N THR A 184 7.79 2.67 -4.55
CA THR A 184 7.98 1.34 -3.97
C THR A 184 7.33 1.28 -2.59
N TYR A 185 6.33 0.42 -2.46
CA TYR A 185 5.59 0.22 -1.21
C TYR A 185 5.99 -1.09 -0.53
N GLU A 186 5.92 -1.11 0.79
CA GLU A 186 6.06 -2.31 1.59
C GLU A 186 4.72 -2.56 2.30
N PHE A 187 4.02 -3.62 1.92
CA PHE A 187 2.75 -4.02 2.51
C PHE A 187 2.92 -5.30 3.30
N ASP A 188 2.21 -5.41 4.42
CA ASP A 188 2.03 -6.70 5.06
C ASP A 188 1.16 -7.57 4.13
N ASP A 189 1.43 -8.86 4.08
CA ASP A 189 0.58 -9.85 3.42
C ASP A 189 -0.86 -9.73 3.97
N ASP A 190 -1.87 -9.85 3.12
CA ASP A 190 -3.29 -9.60 3.42
C ASP A 190 -3.60 -8.18 3.93
N THR A 191 -2.87 -7.18 3.48
CA THR A 191 -3.20 -5.78 3.78
C THR A 191 -4.57 -5.43 3.18
N ARG A 192 -5.49 -4.92 4.00
CA ARG A 192 -6.82 -4.50 3.51
C ARG A 192 -6.69 -3.46 2.39
N ALA A 193 -7.42 -3.64 1.31
CA ALA A 193 -7.40 -2.78 0.12
C ALA A 193 -7.54 -1.28 0.46
N ARG A 194 -8.48 -0.91 1.34
CA ARG A 194 -8.62 0.47 1.83
C ARG A 194 -7.32 1.04 2.41
N ARG A 195 -6.52 0.24 3.14
CA ARG A 195 -5.23 0.70 3.71
C ARG A 195 -4.17 0.88 2.64
N VAL A 196 -4.23 0.10 1.56
CA VAL A 196 -3.35 0.29 0.40
C VAL A 196 -3.65 1.64 -0.25
N VAL A 197 -4.92 1.92 -0.54
CA VAL A 197 -5.37 3.21 -1.13
C VAL A 197 -5.01 4.38 -0.22
N GLU A 198 -5.31 4.31 1.09
CA GLU A 198 -4.93 5.33 2.08
C GLU A 198 -3.42 5.66 2.03
N ARG A 199 -2.58 4.63 1.94
CA ARG A 199 -1.13 4.81 1.91
C ARG A 199 -0.65 5.47 0.62
N MET A 200 -1.26 5.10 -0.52
CA MET A 200 -0.93 5.69 -1.83
C MET A 200 -1.40 7.14 -1.92
N LEU A 201 -2.61 7.45 -1.43
CA LEU A 201 -3.15 8.82 -1.35
C LEU A 201 -2.32 9.70 -0.41
N ALA A 202 -1.93 9.20 0.77
CA ALA A 202 -1.08 9.94 1.70
C ALA A 202 0.30 10.26 1.08
N ASN A 203 0.86 9.34 0.30
CA ASN A 203 2.11 9.59 -0.42
C ASN A 203 1.91 10.64 -1.52
N TRP A 204 0.78 10.59 -2.26
CA TRP A 204 0.43 11.58 -3.26
C TRP A 204 0.30 12.97 -2.64
N THR A 205 -0.46 13.12 -1.56
CA THR A 205 -0.65 14.41 -0.87
C THR A 205 0.70 15.03 -0.52
N ARG A 206 1.57 14.27 0.15
CA ARG A 206 2.91 14.76 0.53
C ARG A 206 3.75 15.19 -0.68
N ARG A 207 3.75 14.38 -1.76
CA ARG A 207 4.51 14.67 -2.98
C ARG A 207 3.97 15.87 -3.74
N TYR A 208 2.64 16.04 -3.73
CA TYR A 208 2.01 17.17 -4.39
C TYR A 208 2.18 18.48 -3.60
N GLU A 209 2.14 18.44 -2.27
CA GLU A 209 2.49 19.59 -1.42
C GLU A 209 3.91 20.09 -1.68
N GLU A 210 4.90 19.19 -1.79
CA GLU A 210 6.27 19.55 -2.18
C GLU A 210 6.32 20.27 -3.54
N LEU A 211 5.49 19.85 -4.50
CA LEU A 211 5.39 20.52 -5.81
C LEU A 211 4.70 21.86 -5.71
N GLN A 212 3.63 21.97 -4.93
CA GLN A 212 2.92 23.24 -4.72
C GLN A 212 3.81 24.30 -4.10
N GLU A 213 4.64 23.94 -3.12
CA GLU A 213 5.61 24.85 -2.53
C GLU A 213 6.69 25.27 -3.54
N HIS A 214 7.20 24.32 -4.32
CA HIS A 214 8.28 24.57 -5.28
C HIS A 214 7.82 25.41 -6.50
N TYR A 215 6.58 25.19 -6.98
CA TYR A 215 6.02 25.81 -8.18
C TYR A 215 4.87 26.78 -7.87
N ALA A 216 4.91 27.46 -6.72
CA ALA A 216 3.82 28.35 -6.29
C ALA A 216 3.53 29.47 -7.29
N GLU A 217 4.56 30.06 -7.90
CA GLU A 217 4.43 31.15 -8.91
C GLU A 217 3.82 30.63 -10.22
N GLU A 218 4.22 29.42 -10.66
CA GLU A 218 3.72 28.80 -11.89
C GLU A 218 2.26 28.40 -11.72
N LEU A 219 1.89 27.85 -10.57
CA LEU A 219 0.49 27.54 -10.24
C LEU A 219 -0.37 28.81 -10.21
N ASP A 220 0.13 29.93 -9.67
CA ASP A 220 -0.57 31.22 -9.71
C ASP A 220 -0.81 31.70 -11.15
N LYS A 221 0.14 31.51 -12.05
CA LYS A 221 -0.02 31.78 -13.50
C LYS A 221 -1.10 30.89 -14.16
N ARG A 222 -1.40 29.71 -13.57
CA ARG A 222 -2.43 28.77 -14.03
C ARG A 222 -3.80 29.01 -13.36
N ARG A 223 -4.07 30.20 -12.84
CA ARG A 223 -5.36 30.57 -12.21
C ARG A 223 -6.55 30.11 -13.04
N GLY A 224 -7.51 29.44 -12.40
CA GLY A 224 -8.68 28.87 -13.04
C GLY A 224 -8.50 27.41 -13.48
N ARG A 225 -7.36 26.79 -13.15
CA ARG A 225 -7.15 25.33 -13.22
C ARG A 225 -7.18 24.75 -11.83
N THR A 226 -7.91 23.66 -11.68
CA THR A 226 -7.97 22.90 -10.43
C THR A 226 -6.77 21.97 -10.31
N THR A 227 -6.53 21.45 -9.11
CA THR A 227 -5.59 20.31 -8.93
C THR A 227 -5.95 19.15 -9.84
N HIS A 228 -7.23 18.86 -9.99
CA HIS A 228 -7.73 17.80 -10.87
C HIS A 228 -7.36 18.04 -12.35
N ASP A 229 -7.45 19.28 -12.84
CA ASP A 229 -7.01 19.63 -14.20
C ASP A 229 -5.51 19.37 -14.40
N ILE A 230 -4.68 19.72 -13.42
CA ILE A 230 -3.23 19.52 -13.47
C ILE A 230 -2.89 18.03 -13.47
N VAL A 231 -3.50 17.25 -12.58
CA VAL A 231 -3.28 15.80 -12.48
C VAL A 231 -3.75 15.10 -13.76
N THR A 232 -4.92 15.50 -14.29
CA THR A 232 -5.44 14.97 -15.56
C THR A 232 -4.47 15.23 -16.72
N LEU A 233 -3.95 16.46 -16.83
CA LEU A 233 -2.96 16.76 -17.87
C LEU A 233 -1.65 15.99 -17.66
N ALA A 234 -1.18 15.88 -16.42
CA ALA A 234 0.03 15.15 -16.07
C ALA A 234 -0.07 13.66 -16.43
N SER A 235 -1.24 13.05 -16.23
CA SER A 235 -1.47 11.64 -16.60
C SER A 235 -1.36 11.40 -18.10
N ILE A 236 -1.80 12.35 -18.91
CA ILE A 236 -1.67 12.31 -20.38
C ILE A 236 -0.20 12.48 -20.79
N ILE A 237 0.50 13.47 -20.20
CA ILE A 237 1.94 13.70 -20.44
C ILE A 237 2.74 12.46 -20.08
N GLU A 238 2.43 11.79 -18.99
CA GLU A 238 3.12 10.55 -18.56
C GLU A 238 3.00 9.45 -19.60
N LYS A 239 1.82 9.24 -20.16
CA LYS A 239 1.57 8.20 -21.17
C LYS A 239 2.17 8.54 -22.54
N GLU A 240 2.36 9.82 -22.87
CA GLU A 240 2.90 10.27 -24.15
C GLU A 240 4.44 10.40 -24.17
N ALA A 241 5.07 10.67 -23.02
CA ALA A 241 6.47 10.99 -22.93
C ALA A 241 7.35 9.75 -22.82
N ALA A 242 7.76 9.18 -23.95
CA ALA A 242 8.69 8.05 -23.97
C ALA A 242 10.11 8.42 -23.48
N VAL A 243 10.50 9.69 -23.53
CA VAL A 243 11.78 10.23 -23.04
C VAL A 243 11.50 11.25 -21.95
N PRO A 244 11.99 11.04 -20.72
CA PRO A 244 11.70 11.93 -19.59
C PRO A 244 12.00 13.41 -19.84
N ALA A 245 13.08 13.72 -20.56
CA ALA A 245 13.50 15.09 -20.88
C ALA A 245 12.53 15.83 -21.82
N GLU A 246 11.62 15.14 -22.50
CA GLU A 246 10.63 15.74 -23.40
C GLU A 246 9.31 16.11 -22.71
N ARG A 247 9.10 15.67 -21.45
CA ARG A 247 7.86 15.95 -20.70
C ARG A 247 7.48 17.45 -20.68
N PRO A 248 8.38 18.40 -20.35
CA PRO A 248 8.02 19.82 -20.35
C PRO A 248 7.60 20.34 -21.73
N ARG A 249 8.27 19.85 -22.81
CA ARG A 249 7.93 20.23 -24.20
C ARG A 249 6.61 19.63 -24.65
N ILE A 250 6.33 18.37 -24.35
CA ILE A 250 5.04 17.72 -24.62
C ILE A 250 3.91 18.45 -23.85
N ALA A 251 4.17 18.80 -22.58
CA ALA A 251 3.26 19.61 -21.79
C ALA A 251 2.94 20.95 -22.46
N GLY A 252 3.96 21.64 -22.99
CA GLY A 252 3.79 22.88 -23.74
C GLY A 252 2.91 22.72 -24.98
N VAL A 253 3.04 21.59 -25.72
CA VAL A 253 2.15 21.27 -26.85
C VAL A 253 0.70 21.17 -26.38
N PHE A 254 0.42 20.43 -25.33
CA PHE A 254 -0.93 20.27 -24.81
C PHE A 254 -1.51 21.58 -24.26
N TRP A 255 -0.73 22.37 -23.53
CA TRP A 255 -1.15 23.70 -23.10
C TRP A 255 -1.48 24.60 -24.30
N ASN A 256 -0.67 24.59 -25.36
CA ASN A 256 -0.93 25.33 -26.58
C ASN A 256 -2.25 24.88 -27.24
N ARG A 257 -2.51 23.58 -27.29
CA ARG A 257 -3.78 23.04 -27.83
C ARG A 257 -5.00 23.47 -26.98
N LEU A 258 -4.86 23.49 -25.65
CA LEU A 258 -5.95 23.87 -24.72
C LEU A 258 -6.27 25.36 -24.75
N THR A 259 -5.27 26.24 -24.95
CA THR A 259 -5.42 27.69 -24.75
C THR A 259 -5.44 28.49 -26.04
N SER A 260 -4.75 28.04 -27.10
CA SER A 260 -4.62 28.79 -28.34
C SER A 260 -5.90 28.86 -29.14
N LYS A 261 -6.22 30.06 -29.62
CA LYS A 261 -7.30 30.29 -30.61
C LYS A 261 -6.91 29.90 -32.04
N ARG A 262 -5.63 29.62 -32.29
CA ARG A 262 -5.08 29.29 -33.63
C ARG A 262 -5.11 27.79 -33.91
N PHE A 263 -5.13 26.95 -32.90
CA PHE A 263 -5.16 25.49 -33.06
C PHE A 263 -6.57 25.01 -33.44
N LEU A 264 -6.67 24.17 -34.46
CA LEU A 264 -7.92 23.57 -34.92
C LEU A 264 -7.78 22.05 -35.04
N PRO A 265 -8.79 21.28 -34.60
CA PRO A 265 -10.01 21.74 -33.90
C PRO A 265 -9.68 22.27 -32.50
N ARG A 266 -10.39 23.33 -32.09
CA ARG A 266 -10.09 24.05 -30.84
C ARG A 266 -10.14 23.13 -29.62
N ARG A 267 -9.14 23.26 -28.75
CA ARG A 267 -9.07 22.61 -27.44
C ARG A 267 -9.13 21.07 -27.48
N ARG A 268 -8.88 20.42 -28.61
CA ARG A 268 -8.79 18.97 -28.70
C ARG A 268 -7.37 18.50 -28.48
N LEU A 269 -7.17 17.63 -27.48
CA LEU A 269 -5.83 17.12 -27.18
C LEU A 269 -5.35 16.09 -28.19
N GLN A 270 -6.24 15.24 -28.71
CA GLN A 270 -5.94 14.20 -29.69
C GLN A 270 -4.80 13.29 -29.22
N ALA A 271 -4.98 12.75 -28.03
CA ALA A 271 -4.04 11.85 -27.36
C ALA A 271 -4.63 10.41 -27.35
N ASP A 272 -3.97 9.50 -28.05
CA ASP A 272 -4.39 8.10 -28.15
C ASP A 272 -4.62 7.42 -26.80
N PRO A 273 -3.75 7.61 -25.77
CA PRO A 273 -3.93 6.98 -24.47
C PRO A 273 -5.25 7.33 -23.77
N THR A 274 -5.85 8.49 -24.08
CA THR A 274 -7.15 8.86 -23.51
C THR A 274 -8.27 7.98 -24.05
N VAL A 275 -8.21 7.62 -25.33
CA VAL A 275 -9.20 6.73 -25.96
C VAL A 275 -9.07 5.31 -25.41
N GLN A 276 -7.84 4.81 -25.28
CA GLN A 276 -7.55 3.50 -24.68
C GLN A 276 -8.10 3.42 -23.26
N TYR A 277 -7.80 4.41 -22.43
CA TYR A 277 -8.27 4.44 -21.06
C TYR A 277 -9.80 4.42 -20.96
N GLY A 278 -10.49 5.19 -21.80
CA GLY A 278 -11.95 5.19 -21.82
C GLY A 278 -12.55 3.82 -22.16
N CYS A 279 -11.91 3.07 -23.08
CA CYS A 279 -12.34 1.70 -23.37
C CYS A 279 -12.11 0.70 -22.24
N VAL A 280 -11.20 1.01 -21.30
CA VAL A 280 -10.96 0.18 -20.10
C VAL A 280 -11.88 0.62 -18.95
N ALA A 281 -11.99 1.93 -18.73
CA ALA A 281 -12.63 2.48 -17.55
C ALA A 281 -14.17 2.53 -17.67
N VAL A 282 -14.69 2.71 -18.87
CA VAL A 282 -16.13 2.84 -19.16
C VAL A 282 -16.50 2.12 -20.46
N PRO A 283 -16.20 0.81 -20.59
CA PRO A 283 -16.37 0.06 -21.85
C PRO A 283 -17.82 0.09 -22.37
N GLU A 284 -18.79 0.15 -21.46
CA GLU A 284 -20.22 0.20 -21.80
C GLU A 284 -20.66 1.54 -22.39
N ALA A 285 -19.88 2.61 -22.23
CA ALA A 285 -20.22 3.93 -22.74
C ALA A 285 -20.09 4.03 -24.26
N ALA A 286 -19.27 3.19 -24.89
CA ALA A 286 -18.97 3.29 -26.31
C ALA A 286 -18.91 1.90 -26.96
N SER A 287 -19.81 1.64 -27.92
CA SER A 287 -19.89 0.35 -28.61
C SER A 287 -18.62 -0.03 -29.37
N SER A 288 -17.82 0.96 -29.76
CA SER A 288 -16.51 0.72 -30.39
C SER A 288 -15.47 0.08 -29.46
N CYS A 289 -15.72 0.13 -28.14
CA CYS A 289 -14.83 -0.42 -27.11
C CYS A 289 -15.18 -1.88 -26.70
N GLU A 290 -16.28 -2.45 -27.21
CA GLU A 290 -16.80 -3.77 -26.80
C GLU A 290 -15.76 -4.90 -26.91
N ASP A 291 -14.96 -4.87 -27.99
CA ASP A 291 -13.90 -5.86 -28.23
C ASP A 291 -12.49 -5.26 -28.08
N PHE A 292 -12.28 -4.34 -27.12
CA PHE A 292 -10.99 -3.70 -26.95
C PHE A 292 -9.92 -4.68 -26.43
N ASP A 293 -8.91 -4.91 -27.26
CA ASP A 293 -7.80 -5.85 -27.01
C ASP A 293 -6.45 -5.15 -26.68
N GLY A 294 -6.50 -3.85 -26.37
CA GLY A 294 -5.30 -3.02 -26.17
C GLY A 294 -4.86 -2.24 -27.42
N HIS A 295 -5.46 -2.47 -28.58
CA HIS A 295 -5.12 -1.79 -29.83
C HIS A 295 -6.22 -0.79 -30.25
N ILE A 296 -5.80 0.44 -30.54
CA ILE A 296 -6.72 1.47 -31.01
C ILE A 296 -7.11 1.22 -32.46
N THR A 297 -8.41 1.23 -32.72
CA THR A 297 -8.97 1.18 -34.07
C THR A 297 -9.43 2.57 -34.54
N ARG A 298 -9.65 2.72 -35.84
CA ARG A 298 -10.23 3.94 -36.41
C ARG A 298 -11.63 4.22 -35.86
N ALA A 299 -12.43 3.18 -35.64
CA ALA A 299 -13.77 3.30 -35.05
C ALA A 299 -13.71 3.95 -33.65
N MET A 300 -12.79 3.49 -32.79
CA MET A 300 -12.59 4.05 -31.45
C MET A 300 -12.19 5.54 -31.49
N LEU A 301 -11.28 5.93 -32.41
CA LEU A 301 -10.87 7.34 -32.56
C LEU A 301 -12.04 8.22 -33.08
N ASP A 302 -12.96 7.64 -33.82
CA ASP A 302 -14.10 8.36 -34.39
C ASP A 302 -15.35 8.34 -33.51
N ASP A 303 -15.35 7.58 -32.40
CA ASP A 303 -16.49 7.40 -31.50
C ASP A 303 -16.63 8.58 -30.52
N PRO A 304 -17.75 9.34 -30.58
CA PRO A 304 -18.01 10.42 -29.63
C PRO A 304 -18.63 9.93 -28.31
N GLU A 305 -19.06 8.66 -28.21
CA GLU A 305 -19.69 8.13 -27.00
C GLU A 305 -18.66 7.82 -25.90
N ASN A 306 -17.39 7.54 -26.27
CA ASN A 306 -16.32 7.43 -25.30
C ASN A 306 -16.00 8.81 -24.69
N PRO A 307 -16.31 9.05 -23.38
CA PRO A 307 -16.17 10.37 -22.77
C PRO A 307 -14.69 10.82 -22.65
N TYR A 308 -13.75 9.88 -22.68
CA TYR A 308 -12.31 10.15 -22.65
C TYR A 308 -11.73 10.45 -24.06
N ASN A 309 -12.50 10.34 -25.13
CA ASN A 309 -12.00 10.53 -26.48
C ASN A 309 -11.66 12.01 -26.77
N THR A 310 -10.41 12.39 -26.57
CA THR A 310 -9.91 13.76 -26.83
C THR A 310 -9.79 14.12 -28.32
N TYR A 311 -10.09 13.20 -29.24
CA TYR A 311 -10.33 13.50 -30.66
C TYR A 311 -11.72 14.06 -30.92
N ARG A 312 -12.71 13.70 -30.07
CA ARG A 312 -14.11 14.09 -30.21
C ARG A 312 -14.56 15.14 -29.20
N HIS A 313 -14.02 15.10 -27.99
CA HIS A 313 -14.31 16.06 -26.94
C HIS A 313 -13.24 17.17 -26.85
N SER A 314 -13.69 18.38 -26.47
CA SER A 314 -12.82 19.54 -26.31
C SER A 314 -12.46 19.76 -24.86
N GLY A 315 -11.22 20.09 -24.58
CA GLY A 315 -10.70 20.29 -23.22
C GLY A 315 -9.98 19.06 -22.71
N LEU A 316 -9.85 18.97 -21.40
CA LEU A 316 -9.37 17.78 -20.71
C LEU A 316 -10.47 16.69 -20.69
N PRO A 317 -10.13 15.42 -20.64
CA PRO A 317 -11.09 14.36 -20.39
C PRO A 317 -11.70 14.49 -18.98
N PRO A 318 -12.71 13.66 -18.62
CA PRO A 318 -13.39 13.74 -17.32
C PRO A 318 -12.45 13.61 -16.10
N GLY A 319 -11.34 12.91 -16.24
CA GLY A 319 -10.35 12.70 -15.19
C GLY A 319 -9.03 12.17 -15.72
N PRO A 320 -8.07 11.89 -14.82
CA PRO A 320 -6.79 11.27 -15.15
C PRO A 320 -6.96 9.91 -15.82
N ILE A 321 -5.95 9.51 -16.60
CA ILE A 321 -5.93 8.23 -17.34
C ILE A 321 -4.83 7.29 -16.86
N SER A 322 -4.08 7.69 -15.86
CA SER A 322 -3.01 6.93 -15.20
C SER A 322 -2.52 7.70 -13.98
N ASN A 323 -1.68 7.08 -13.18
CA ASN A 323 -1.05 7.72 -12.02
C ASN A 323 0.32 8.29 -12.43
N PRO A 324 0.44 9.63 -12.55
CA PRO A 324 1.66 10.26 -13.02
C PRO A 324 2.74 10.32 -11.95
N GLY A 325 4.00 10.25 -12.37
CA GLY A 325 5.14 10.51 -11.51
C GLY A 325 5.38 12.01 -11.27
N LYS A 326 6.28 12.32 -10.32
CA LYS A 326 6.64 13.71 -9.94
C LYS A 326 7.06 14.57 -11.15
N ALA A 327 7.78 13.98 -12.12
CA ALA A 327 8.26 14.72 -13.29
C ALA A 327 7.14 15.11 -14.27
N ALA A 328 6.11 14.28 -14.43
CA ALA A 328 4.96 14.62 -15.28
C ALA A 328 4.07 15.67 -14.61
N LEU A 329 3.87 15.59 -13.29
CA LEU A 329 3.19 16.61 -12.51
C LEU A 329 3.90 17.97 -12.60
N ALA A 330 5.22 17.99 -12.41
CA ALA A 330 6.04 19.20 -12.57
C ALA A 330 5.92 19.78 -13.99
N ALA A 331 5.98 18.97 -15.03
CA ALA A 331 5.84 19.41 -16.42
C ALA A 331 4.44 19.96 -16.73
N ALA A 332 3.38 19.41 -16.12
CA ALA A 332 2.03 19.95 -16.26
C ALA A 332 1.88 21.32 -15.59
N ILE A 333 2.57 21.57 -14.48
CA ILE A 333 2.58 22.84 -13.76
C ILE A 333 3.43 23.87 -14.51
N ASP A 334 4.66 23.50 -14.89
CA ASP A 334 5.65 24.36 -15.53
C ASP A 334 6.10 23.79 -16.90
N PRO A 335 5.24 23.90 -17.94
CA PRO A 335 5.56 23.46 -19.29
C PRO A 335 6.59 24.36 -19.97
N GLU A 336 7.40 23.80 -20.87
CA GLU A 336 8.29 24.57 -21.75
C GLU A 336 7.46 25.50 -22.66
N GLU A 337 7.82 26.80 -22.69
CA GLU A 337 7.16 27.79 -23.55
C GLU A 337 7.70 27.71 -24.99
N HIS A 338 6.84 27.44 -25.93
CA HIS A 338 7.14 27.35 -27.36
C HIS A 338 5.88 27.45 -28.24
N ASP A 339 6.04 27.45 -29.57
CA ASP A 339 4.92 27.56 -30.54
C ASP A 339 4.57 26.19 -31.19
N TYR A 340 4.92 25.07 -30.60
CA TYR A 340 4.59 23.76 -31.18
C TYR A 340 3.18 23.35 -30.84
N TYR A 341 2.50 22.73 -31.79
CA TYR A 341 1.17 22.16 -31.66
C TYR A 341 1.14 20.67 -31.97
N TYR A 342 2.20 20.11 -32.54
CA TYR A 342 2.26 18.74 -33.02
C TYR A 342 3.58 18.11 -32.62
N PHE A 343 3.55 16.83 -32.34
CA PHE A 343 4.72 15.98 -32.22
C PHE A 343 4.44 14.61 -32.84
N VAL A 344 5.47 13.93 -33.28
CA VAL A 344 5.43 12.57 -33.84
C VAL A 344 6.70 11.84 -33.46
N ALA A 345 6.60 10.55 -33.15
CA ALA A 345 7.74 9.72 -32.84
C ALA A 345 8.76 9.76 -34.00
N ARG A 346 10.04 9.88 -33.64
CA ARG A 346 11.17 9.67 -34.54
C ARG A 346 12.09 8.62 -33.92
N GLY A 347 12.93 7.95 -34.65
CA GLY A 347 13.78 6.88 -34.12
C GLY A 347 14.42 7.21 -32.75
N GLY A 348 14.71 6.18 -31.93
CA GLY A 348 15.30 6.34 -30.61
C GLY A 348 14.33 6.81 -29.49
N ARG A 349 13.05 6.54 -29.64
CA ARG A 349 11.98 6.93 -28.67
C ARG A 349 11.76 8.45 -28.51
N GLN A 350 12.44 9.29 -29.28
CA GLN A 350 12.30 10.74 -29.27
C GLN A 350 11.17 11.21 -30.17
N HIS A 351 10.75 12.47 -30.00
CA HIS A 351 9.74 13.11 -30.82
C HIS A 351 10.31 14.23 -31.69
N HIS A 352 9.69 14.43 -32.86
CA HIS A 352 9.86 15.59 -33.71
C HIS A 352 8.68 16.55 -33.48
N PHE A 353 8.99 17.78 -33.09
CA PHE A 353 7.99 18.82 -32.79
C PHE A 353 7.75 19.73 -33.99
N SER A 354 6.49 20.11 -34.22
CA SER A 354 6.10 20.93 -35.37
C SER A 354 5.10 22.02 -34.98
N LYS A 355 5.22 23.21 -35.59
CA LYS A 355 4.32 24.36 -35.37
C LYS A 355 3.03 24.24 -36.18
N THR A 356 3.06 23.60 -37.33
CA THR A 356 1.94 23.50 -38.27
C THR A 356 1.63 22.07 -38.66
N LEU A 357 0.36 21.80 -39.01
CA LEU A 357 -0.06 20.49 -39.52
C LEU A 357 0.73 20.07 -40.78
N ARG A 358 1.06 21.02 -41.65
CA ARG A 358 1.89 20.76 -42.86
C ARG A 358 3.27 20.21 -42.47
N GLN A 359 3.94 20.83 -41.50
CA GLN A 359 5.23 20.37 -41.01
C GLN A 359 5.12 18.98 -40.35
N HIS A 360 4.08 18.81 -39.55
CA HIS A 360 3.77 17.52 -38.91
C HIS A 360 3.59 16.40 -39.96
N ASN A 361 2.76 16.60 -40.97
CA ASN A 361 2.53 15.61 -42.03
C ASN A 361 3.79 15.26 -42.81
N ILE A 362 4.72 16.23 -42.99
CA ILE A 362 6.04 15.97 -43.59
C ILE A 362 6.87 15.08 -42.65
N ALA A 363 6.86 15.38 -41.34
CA ALA A 363 7.58 14.60 -40.34
C ALA A 363 7.04 13.17 -40.22
N VAL A 364 5.70 12.98 -40.22
CA VAL A 364 5.05 11.66 -40.24
C VAL A 364 5.53 10.82 -41.42
N ARG A 365 5.52 11.40 -42.64
CA ARG A 365 5.99 10.69 -43.85
C ARG A 365 7.46 10.29 -43.76
N ARG A 366 8.33 11.12 -43.16
CA ARG A 366 9.76 10.84 -43.00
C ARG A 366 10.07 9.79 -41.93
N ASN A 367 9.28 9.76 -40.85
CA ASN A 367 9.51 8.93 -39.68
C ASN A 367 8.64 7.65 -39.67
N GLY A 368 7.46 7.67 -40.33
CA GLY A 368 6.54 6.54 -40.43
C GLY A 368 6.83 5.58 -41.62
N ALA A 369 7.85 5.84 -42.37
CA ALA A 369 8.31 4.98 -43.49
C ALA A 369 9.35 3.94 -43.06
N LYS A 370 9.32 3.51 -41.78
CA LYS A 370 10.20 2.43 -41.29
C LYS A 370 9.36 1.25 -40.83
#